data_8b985fa41b49bdd03a10e4cd192c7b82
#
_entry.id   8b985fa41b49bdd03a10e4cd192c7b82
#
_cell.length_a   1.000
_cell.length_b   1.000
_cell.length_c   1.000
_cell.angle_alpha   90.00
_cell.angle_beta   90.00
_cell.angle_gamma   90.00
#
_symmetry.space_group_name_H-M   'P 1'
#
loop_
_entity.id
_entity.type
_entity.pdbx_description
1 polymer ?
#
loop_
_entity_poly.entity_id
_entity_poly.type
_entity_poly.pdbx_seq_one_letter_code
_entity_poly.pdbx_strand_id
1 'polypeptide(L)'
;MKKHLLALAVTALAATSAMAQAGDTLAKVKSSGAITLGVRESSGALGYTLGDGKFVGFHTEMAENIARDMQKNLGLAKLDIKYQPVTSQNRIPLVTNGTVDLECGSTTNDLNRQKEVDFANTTYVEQVRIAVRKDSNIKDVEDLNGKTVATTTGTTSVQLLRQSKRG
;
A
#
# COMPACT_ATOMS: atom_id res chain seq x y z
N MET A 1 -18.22 26.22 -64.62
CA MET A 1 -18.28 24.98 -63.81
C MET A 1 -17.11 25.01 -62.84
N LYS A 2 -17.34 25.43 -61.58
CA LYS A 2 -16.29 25.58 -60.53
C LYS A 2 -16.29 24.34 -59.65
N LYS A 3 -15.18 23.60 -59.68
CA LYS A 3 -14.97 22.41 -58.83
C LYS A 3 -14.42 22.88 -57.48
N HIS A 4 -15.20 22.71 -56.42
CA HIS A 4 -14.75 22.94 -55.06
C HIS A 4 -14.04 21.68 -54.56
N LEU A 5 -12.72 21.76 -54.35
CA LEU A 5 -11.96 20.78 -53.56
C LEU A 5 -12.15 21.07 -52.06
N LEU A 6 -12.89 20.20 -51.39
CA LEU A 6 -12.89 20.15 -49.92
C LEU A 6 -11.62 19.42 -49.48
N ALA A 7 -10.70 20.13 -48.84
CA ALA A 7 -9.58 19.54 -48.13
C ALA A 7 -10.05 19.12 -46.71
N LEU A 8 -10.16 17.80 -46.51
CA LEU A 8 -10.44 17.21 -45.19
C LEU A 8 -9.12 17.18 -44.38
N ALA A 9 -8.96 18.10 -43.44
CA ALA A 9 -7.88 18.06 -42.51
C ALA A 9 -8.21 17.04 -41.41
N VAL A 10 -7.61 15.86 -41.48
CA VAL A 10 -7.67 14.85 -40.43
C VAL A 10 -6.64 15.25 -39.37
N THR A 11 -7.10 15.90 -38.31
CA THR A 11 -6.32 16.10 -37.08
C THR A 11 -6.23 14.77 -36.34
N ALA A 12 -5.12 14.06 -36.51
CA ALA A 12 -4.77 12.91 -35.69
C ALA A 12 -4.47 13.42 -34.24
N LEU A 13 -5.44 13.28 -33.36
CA LEU A 13 -5.20 13.40 -31.90
C LEU A 13 -4.33 12.21 -31.52
N ALA A 14 -3.03 12.44 -31.40
CA ALA A 14 -2.12 11.50 -30.75
C ALA A 14 -2.50 11.45 -29.27
N ALA A 15 -3.33 10.49 -28.90
CA ALA A 15 -3.50 10.10 -27.52
C ALA A 15 -2.16 9.50 -27.05
N THR A 16 -1.30 10.34 -26.47
CA THR A 16 -0.17 9.87 -25.71
C THR A 16 -0.75 9.17 -24.48
N SER A 17 -0.84 7.84 -24.58
CA SER A 17 -1.03 6.97 -23.43
C SER A 17 0.15 7.28 -22.50
N ALA A 18 -0.10 8.10 -21.47
CA ALA A 18 0.80 8.19 -20.34
C ALA A 18 0.82 6.79 -19.73
N MET A 19 1.75 5.96 -20.18
CA MET A 19 2.16 4.81 -19.39
C MET A 19 2.59 5.41 -18.05
N ALA A 20 1.85 5.13 -17.01
CA ALA A 20 2.27 5.36 -15.65
C ALA A 20 3.50 4.46 -15.43
N GLN A 21 4.63 4.94 -15.90
CA GLN A 21 5.92 4.45 -15.52
C GLN A 21 5.96 4.65 -14.01
N ALA A 22 6.25 3.61 -13.24
CA ALA A 22 6.53 3.75 -11.83
C ALA A 22 7.60 4.85 -11.74
N GLY A 23 7.13 6.08 -11.55
CA GLY A 23 7.96 7.27 -11.64
C GLY A 23 8.90 7.24 -10.45
N ASP A 24 10.12 7.72 -10.64
CA ASP A 24 11.06 7.95 -9.57
C ASP A 24 10.36 8.76 -8.46
N THR A 25 9.97 8.05 -7.37
CA THR A 25 9.25 8.65 -6.24
C THR A 25 10.03 9.82 -5.65
N LEU A 26 11.37 9.75 -5.62
CA LEU A 26 12.21 10.83 -5.14
C LEU A 26 12.13 12.07 -6.04
N ALA A 27 12.13 11.88 -7.36
CA ALA A 27 11.94 12.98 -8.32
C ALA A 27 10.56 13.61 -8.18
N LYS A 28 9.50 12.81 -8.01
CA LYS A 28 8.13 13.28 -7.74
C LYS A 28 8.09 14.12 -6.45
N VAL A 29 8.62 13.61 -5.34
CA VAL A 29 8.64 14.30 -4.05
C VAL A 29 9.44 15.60 -4.16
N LYS A 30 10.60 15.57 -4.82
CA LYS A 30 11.44 16.76 -5.02
C LYS A 30 10.73 17.83 -5.84
N SER A 31 10.04 17.47 -6.90
CA SER A 31 9.37 18.44 -7.80
C SER A 31 8.07 18.97 -7.21
N SER A 32 7.31 18.16 -6.48
CA SER A 32 6.04 18.56 -5.88
C SER A 32 6.16 19.22 -4.51
N GLY A 33 7.25 18.99 -3.79
CA GLY A 33 7.40 19.40 -2.39
C GLY A 33 6.44 18.69 -1.44
N ALA A 34 5.90 17.54 -1.84
CA ALA A 34 4.92 16.77 -1.06
C ALA A 34 5.20 15.27 -1.12
N ILE A 35 4.87 14.55 -0.04
CA ILE A 35 4.89 13.09 0.06
C ILE A 35 3.57 12.60 0.63
N THR A 36 3.03 11.51 0.08
CA THR A 36 1.82 10.86 0.60
C THR A 36 2.18 9.54 1.29
N LEU A 37 1.95 9.48 2.59
CA LEU A 37 2.19 8.31 3.43
C LEU A 37 0.93 7.46 3.50
N GLY A 38 1.03 6.19 3.16
CA GLY A 38 -0.01 5.20 3.42
C GLY A 38 0.00 4.82 4.90
N VAL A 39 -1.10 5.07 5.61
CA VAL A 39 -1.20 4.87 7.05
C VAL A 39 -2.32 3.90 7.41
N ARG A 40 -2.13 3.20 8.53
CA ARG A 40 -3.11 2.22 9.03
C ARG A 40 -3.97 2.82 10.13
N GLU A 41 -5.27 2.51 10.10
CA GLU A 41 -6.22 2.96 11.12
C GLU A 41 -6.41 1.95 12.26
N SER A 42 -6.07 0.67 12.03
CA SER A 42 -6.38 -0.43 12.95
C SER A 42 -5.35 -1.57 12.88
N SER A 43 -4.08 -1.24 13.10
CA SER A 43 -2.98 -2.23 13.15
C SER A 43 -2.32 -2.29 14.54
N GLY A 44 -3.10 -2.08 15.60
CA GLY A 44 -2.59 -2.05 16.97
C GLY A 44 -1.50 -0.99 17.13
N ALA A 45 -0.50 -1.26 17.95
CA ALA A 45 0.61 -0.33 18.20
C ALA A 45 1.46 0.02 16.96
N LEU A 46 1.34 -0.75 15.87
CA LEU A 46 2.05 -0.47 14.62
C LEU A 46 1.48 0.75 13.88
N GLY A 47 0.17 0.96 13.93
CA GLY A 47 -0.47 2.10 13.30
C GLY A 47 -1.97 2.14 13.60
N TYR A 48 -2.45 3.25 14.13
CA TYR A 48 -3.87 3.46 14.45
C TYR A 48 -4.24 4.93 14.35
N THR A 49 -5.54 5.20 14.32
CA THR A 49 -6.05 6.57 14.32
C THR A 49 -6.52 6.98 15.72
N LEU A 50 -6.30 8.25 16.06
CA LEU A 50 -6.89 8.89 17.23
C LEU A 50 -8.20 9.63 16.89
N GLY A 51 -8.65 9.57 15.63
CA GLY A 51 -9.69 10.43 15.08
C GLY A 51 -9.12 11.76 14.57
N ASP A 52 -10.01 12.60 14.00
CA ASP A 52 -9.68 13.94 13.48
C ASP A 52 -8.47 14.00 12.53
N GLY A 53 -8.26 12.93 11.75
CA GLY A 53 -7.14 12.83 10.81
C GLY A 53 -5.77 12.59 11.44
N LYS A 54 -5.71 12.26 12.75
CA LYS A 54 -4.48 11.95 13.45
C LYS A 54 -4.17 10.47 13.39
N PHE A 55 -3.00 10.15 12.86
CA PHE A 55 -2.45 8.81 12.77
C PHE A 55 -1.20 8.71 13.63
N VAL A 56 -1.08 7.63 14.37
CA VAL A 56 0.01 7.39 15.33
C VAL A 56 0.42 5.92 15.30
N GLY A 57 1.53 5.61 15.94
CA GLY A 57 2.06 4.27 16.08
C GLY A 57 3.44 4.12 15.46
N PHE A 58 4.10 3.02 15.80
CA PHE A 58 5.49 2.77 15.43
C PHE A 58 5.80 3.00 13.94
N HIS A 59 4.99 2.44 13.05
CA HIS A 59 5.21 2.59 11.60
C HIS A 59 4.82 3.97 11.07
N THR A 60 3.83 4.63 11.67
CA THR A 60 3.49 6.01 11.31
C THR A 60 4.63 6.96 11.63
N GLU A 61 5.18 6.88 12.84
CA GLU A 61 6.34 7.68 13.26
C GLU A 61 7.59 7.38 12.43
N MET A 62 7.79 6.11 12.08
CA MET A 62 8.88 5.69 11.17
C MET A 62 8.73 6.33 9.80
N ALA A 63 7.54 6.28 9.18
CA ALA A 63 7.28 6.90 7.88
C ALA A 63 7.51 8.41 7.90
N GLU A 64 7.07 9.08 8.95
CA GLU A 64 7.33 10.51 9.14
C GLU A 64 8.81 10.84 9.29
N ASN A 65 9.57 10.03 10.03
CA ASN A 65 11.01 10.20 10.15
C ASN A 65 11.72 10.02 8.80
N ILE A 66 11.33 9.01 8.03
CA ILE A 66 11.83 8.80 6.66
C ILE A 66 11.50 10.03 5.79
N ALA A 67 10.28 10.55 5.85
CA ALA A 67 9.90 11.75 5.11
C ALA A 67 10.74 12.98 5.50
N ARG A 68 11.02 13.16 6.79
CA ARG A 68 11.91 14.26 7.27
C ARG A 68 13.34 14.09 6.78
N ASP A 69 13.86 12.87 6.73
CA ASP A 69 15.20 12.62 6.20
C ASP A 69 15.25 12.78 4.67
N MET A 70 14.19 12.38 3.96
CA MET A 70 14.05 12.68 2.53
C MET A 70 14.04 14.19 2.28
N GLN A 71 13.32 14.98 3.07
CA GLN A 71 13.32 16.44 2.97
C GLN A 71 14.74 17.00 3.03
N LYS A 72 15.54 16.58 4.01
CA LYS A 72 16.93 17.02 4.18
C LYS A 72 17.80 16.59 2.99
N ASN A 73 17.74 15.32 2.60
CA ASN A 73 18.56 14.77 1.53
C ASN A 73 18.24 15.36 0.15
N LEU A 74 16.99 15.74 -0.08
CA LEU A 74 16.55 16.40 -1.31
C LEU A 74 16.80 17.91 -1.32
N GLY A 75 17.27 18.49 -0.20
CA GLY A 75 17.50 19.92 -0.04
C GLY A 75 16.23 20.78 -0.08
N LEU A 76 15.09 20.21 0.36
CA LEU A 76 13.81 20.89 0.37
C LEU A 76 13.68 21.78 1.61
N ALA A 77 13.36 23.06 1.42
CA ALA A 77 13.08 23.97 2.54
C ALA A 77 11.84 23.54 3.35
N LYS A 78 10.86 22.92 2.66
CA LYS A 78 9.64 22.40 3.25
C LYS A 78 9.21 21.14 2.51
N LEU A 79 8.64 20.17 3.23
CA LEU A 79 7.97 19.00 2.68
C LEU A 79 6.56 18.92 3.28
N ASP A 80 5.55 18.87 2.42
CA ASP A 80 4.16 18.67 2.81
C ASP A 80 3.91 17.15 2.96
N ILE A 81 3.62 16.70 4.17
CA ILE A 81 3.32 15.29 4.47
C ILE A 81 1.81 15.10 4.46
N LYS A 82 1.33 14.29 3.53
CA LYS A 82 -0.08 13.91 3.41
C LYS A 82 -0.27 12.48 3.90
N TYR A 83 -1.42 12.21 4.51
CA TYR A 83 -1.78 10.89 5.01
C TYR A 83 -2.92 10.32 4.18
N GLN A 84 -2.73 9.10 3.69
CA GLN A 84 -3.74 8.33 2.98
C GLN A 84 -4.04 7.06 3.79
N PRO A 85 -5.24 6.95 4.40
CA PRO A 85 -5.65 5.72 5.05
C PRO A 85 -5.68 4.55 4.07
N VAL A 86 -5.07 3.44 4.45
CA VAL A 86 -5.01 2.24 3.63
C VAL A 86 -5.49 1.00 4.38
N THR A 87 -6.09 0.09 3.64
CA THR A 87 -6.51 -1.23 4.12
C THR A 87 -5.51 -2.30 3.67
N SER A 88 -5.63 -3.51 4.21
CA SER A 88 -4.82 -4.65 3.73
C SER A 88 -5.05 -4.96 2.25
N GLN A 89 -6.23 -4.64 1.71
CA GLN A 89 -6.61 -4.94 0.34
C GLN A 89 -6.12 -3.89 -0.67
N ASN A 90 -6.14 -2.58 -0.30
CA ASN A 90 -5.88 -1.50 -1.26
C ASN A 90 -4.46 -0.91 -1.18
N ARG A 91 -3.67 -1.21 -0.13
CA ARG A 91 -2.34 -0.60 0.07
C ARG A 91 -1.37 -0.81 -1.10
N ILE A 92 -1.26 -2.03 -1.63
CA ILE A 92 -0.38 -2.31 -2.78
C ILE A 92 -0.89 -1.60 -4.04
N PRO A 93 -2.15 -1.72 -4.47
CA PRO A 93 -2.69 -0.92 -5.57
C PRO A 93 -2.48 0.59 -5.45
N LEU A 94 -2.56 1.16 -4.24
CA LEU A 94 -2.36 2.59 -4.03
C LEU A 94 -0.88 3.01 -4.13
N VAL A 95 0.05 2.11 -3.81
CA VAL A 95 1.48 2.34 -4.06
C VAL A 95 1.79 2.19 -5.55
N THR A 96 1.32 1.13 -6.20
CA THR A 96 1.62 0.89 -7.63
C THR A 96 1.07 1.96 -8.55
N ASN A 97 -0.07 2.57 -8.22
CA ASN A 97 -0.64 3.66 -9.03
C ASN A 97 -0.14 5.06 -8.64
N GLY A 98 0.78 5.15 -7.67
CA GLY A 98 1.39 6.42 -7.23
C GLY A 98 0.49 7.31 -6.37
N THR A 99 -0.69 6.84 -5.91
CA THR A 99 -1.51 7.57 -4.93
C THR A 99 -0.81 7.66 -3.57
N VAL A 100 -0.10 6.60 -3.20
CA VAL A 100 0.75 6.53 -2.00
C VAL A 100 2.20 6.41 -2.45
N ASP A 101 3.07 7.22 -1.85
CA ASP A 101 4.50 7.24 -2.14
C ASP A 101 5.30 6.28 -1.25
N LEU A 102 4.87 6.11 -0.01
CA LEU A 102 5.50 5.23 0.99
C LEU A 102 4.42 4.65 1.90
N GLU A 103 4.39 3.35 2.05
CA GLU A 103 3.57 2.67 3.07
C GLU A 103 4.47 2.02 4.11
N CYS A 104 4.34 2.44 5.36
CA CYS A 104 4.91 1.78 6.52
C CYS A 104 3.77 1.20 7.34
N GLY A 105 3.66 -0.12 7.35
CA GLY A 105 2.55 -0.80 8.00
C GLY A 105 2.78 -2.28 8.19
N SER A 106 1.71 -3.02 8.34
CA SER A 106 1.73 -4.47 8.54
C SER A 106 1.79 -5.26 7.22
N THR A 107 2.46 -4.71 6.18
CA THR A 107 2.60 -5.40 4.89
C THR A 107 3.72 -6.42 4.96
N THR A 108 3.37 -7.70 4.89
CA THR A 108 4.35 -8.78 4.82
C THR A 108 5.13 -8.68 3.51
N ASN A 109 6.46 -8.70 3.59
CA ASN A 109 7.34 -8.83 2.45
C ASN A 109 7.33 -10.30 1.97
N ASP A 110 6.82 -10.54 0.78
CA ASP A 110 6.81 -11.85 0.13
C ASP A 110 7.08 -11.75 -1.37
N LEU A 111 7.51 -12.85 -1.99
CA LEU A 111 7.94 -12.91 -3.39
C LEU A 111 6.85 -12.51 -4.41
N ASN A 112 5.57 -12.66 -4.08
CA ASN A 112 4.49 -12.25 -4.99
C ASN A 112 4.33 -10.73 -4.97
N ARG A 113 4.35 -10.13 -3.77
CA ARG A 113 4.25 -8.68 -3.60
C ARG A 113 5.48 -7.94 -4.13
N GLN A 114 6.68 -8.54 -4.04
CA GLN A 114 7.91 -7.99 -4.64
C GLN A 114 7.85 -7.85 -6.17
N LYS A 115 6.89 -8.51 -6.84
CA LYS A 115 6.65 -8.32 -8.28
C LYS A 115 5.85 -7.03 -8.58
N GLU A 116 5.21 -6.46 -7.58
CA GLU A 116 4.31 -5.32 -7.72
C GLU A 116 4.88 -4.04 -7.09
N VAL A 117 5.61 -4.18 -5.97
CA VAL A 117 6.19 -3.06 -5.21
C VAL A 117 7.55 -3.43 -4.65
N ASP A 118 8.40 -2.43 -4.44
CA ASP A 118 9.66 -2.59 -3.74
C ASP A 118 9.47 -2.59 -2.22
N PHE A 119 10.30 -3.36 -1.53
CA PHE A 119 10.32 -3.44 -0.08
C PHE A 119 11.66 -2.96 0.47
N ALA A 120 11.61 -2.11 1.48
CA ALA A 120 12.76 -1.82 2.34
C ALA A 120 13.05 -2.99 3.29
N ASN A 121 14.08 -2.84 4.13
CA ASN A 121 14.39 -3.81 5.17
C ASN A 121 13.18 -4.07 6.08
N THR A 122 13.02 -5.33 6.51
CA THR A 122 11.97 -5.71 7.44
C THR A 122 12.13 -4.99 8.78
N THR A 123 11.10 -4.28 9.21
CA THR A 123 11.10 -3.44 10.41
C THR A 123 10.48 -4.13 11.61
N TYR A 124 9.67 -5.16 11.38
CA TYR A 124 8.98 -5.91 12.43
C TYR A 124 8.72 -7.35 11.98
N VAL A 125 8.89 -8.30 12.90
CA VAL A 125 8.63 -9.73 12.66
C VAL A 125 7.55 -10.19 13.62
N GLU A 126 6.51 -10.83 13.09
CA GLU A 126 5.42 -11.40 13.89
C GLU A 126 4.99 -12.77 13.36
N GLN A 127 4.21 -13.47 14.17
CA GLN A 127 3.65 -14.77 13.81
C GLN A 127 2.15 -14.61 13.53
N VAL A 128 1.68 -15.26 12.46
CA VAL A 128 0.24 -15.41 12.23
C VAL A 128 -0.34 -16.35 13.29
N ARG A 129 -1.37 -15.90 13.97
CA ARG A 129 -2.08 -16.64 15.02
C ARG A 129 -3.57 -16.68 14.72
N ILE A 130 -4.25 -17.67 15.24
CA ILE A 130 -5.69 -17.82 15.16
C ILE A 130 -6.26 -17.57 16.56
N ALA A 131 -7.17 -16.60 16.66
CA ALA A 131 -7.91 -16.37 17.89
C ALA A 131 -9.12 -17.30 17.92
N VAL A 132 -9.25 -18.04 19.01
CA VAL A 132 -10.37 -18.97 19.23
C VAL A 132 -10.99 -18.71 20.59
N ARG A 133 -12.24 -19.13 20.76
CA ARG A 133 -12.90 -19.09 22.08
C ARG A 133 -12.18 -20.07 23.02
N LYS A 134 -12.05 -19.69 24.30
CA LYS A 134 -11.38 -20.50 25.32
C LYS A 134 -11.99 -21.90 25.46
N ASP A 135 -13.29 -22.01 25.24
CA ASP A 135 -14.09 -23.22 25.36
C ASP A 135 -14.26 -24.00 24.03
N SER A 136 -13.56 -23.63 22.98
CA SER A 136 -13.75 -24.20 21.62
C SER A 136 -13.10 -25.56 21.40
N ASN A 137 -12.23 -26.01 22.26
CA ASN A 137 -11.36 -27.19 22.09
C ASN A 137 -10.47 -27.15 20.85
N ILE A 138 -10.33 -26.00 20.17
CA ILE A 138 -9.43 -25.81 19.04
C ILE A 138 -8.02 -25.56 19.58
N LYS A 139 -7.09 -26.42 19.29
CA LYS A 139 -5.68 -26.35 19.73
C LYS A 139 -4.72 -26.20 18.55
N ASP A 140 -5.09 -26.71 17.39
CA ASP A 140 -4.27 -26.71 16.20
C ASP A 140 -5.09 -26.35 14.95
N VAL A 141 -4.40 -26.17 13.81
CA VAL A 141 -5.00 -25.80 12.51
C VAL A 141 -5.93 -26.90 12.01
N GLU A 142 -5.60 -28.16 12.26
CA GLU A 142 -6.39 -29.33 11.91
C GLU A 142 -7.77 -29.34 12.55
N ASP A 143 -7.91 -28.80 13.77
CA ASP A 143 -9.17 -28.67 14.48
C ASP A 143 -10.15 -27.70 13.81
N LEU A 144 -9.67 -26.91 12.83
CA LEU A 144 -10.49 -25.99 12.04
C LEU A 144 -11.29 -26.68 10.93
N ASN A 145 -11.07 -27.97 10.69
CA ASN A 145 -11.81 -28.71 9.68
C ASN A 145 -13.32 -28.62 9.94
N GLY A 146 -14.07 -28.23 8.92
CA GLY A 146 -15.52 -28.00 9.02
C GLY A 146 -15.94 -26.76 9.81
N LYS A 147 -15.00 -25.92 10.25
CA LYS A 147 -15.30 -24.67 10.97
C LYS A 147 -15.28 -23.47 10.02
N THR A 148 -16.03 -22.45 10.41
CA THR A 148 -15.96 -21.12 9.74
C THR A 148 -14.87 -20.29 10.39
N VAL A 149 -13.91 -19.84 9.56
CA VAL A 149 -12.81 -18.98 10.00
C VAL A 149 -12.95 -17.60 9.33
N ALA A 150 -12.99 -16.56 10.14
CA ALA A 150 -12.96 -15.18 9.66
C ALA A 150 -11.52 -14.71 9.49
N THR A 151 -11.25 -13.98 8.41
CA THR A 151 -9.94 -13.38 8.16
C THR A 151 -10.09 -12.10 7.35
N THR A 152 -9.05 -11.26 7.32
CA THR A 152 -9.05 -10.00 6.59
C THR A 152 -8.59 -10.22 5.15
N THR A 153 -9.38 -9.74 4.18
CA THR A 153 -9.02 -9.77 2.76
C THR A 153 -7.73 -8.99 2.49
N GLY A 154 -6.89 -9.49 1.57
CA GLY A 154 -5.61 -8.86 1.22
C GLY A 154 -4.47 -9.16 2.19
N THR A 155 -4.67 -10.08 3.14
CA THR A 155 -3.62 -10.56 4.06
C THR A 155 -3.04 -11.91 3.61
N THR A 156 -1.81 -12.20 4.04
CA THR A 156 -1.18 -13.52 3.88
C THR A 156 -1.91 -14.62 4.66
N SER A 157 -2.68 -14.27 5.69
CA SER A 157 -3.48 -15.22 6.46
C SER A 157 -4.49 -15.98 5.60
N VAL A 158 -5.08 -15.33 4.57
CA VAL A 158 -5.97 -15.99 3.60
C VAL A 158 -5.25 -17.11 2.84
N GLN A 159 -4.01 -16.83 2.41
CA GLN A 159 -3.20 -17.80 1.65
C GLN A 159 -2.81 -18.97 2.54
N LEU A 160 -2.35 -18.71 3.77
CA LEU A 160 -1.97 -19.74 4.74
C LEU A 160 -3.15 -20.67 5.08
N LEU A 161 -4.35 -20.12 5.32
CA LEU A 161 -5.55 -20.91 5.56
C LEU A 161 -5.96 -21.77 4.36
N ARG A 162 -5.74 -21.28 3.12
CA ARG A 162 -6.02 -22.05 1.91
C ARG A 162 -5.00 -23.17 1.69
N GLN A 163 -3.75 -22.96 2.06
CA GLN A 163 -2.69 -23.96 1.97
C GLN A 163 -2.90 -25.09 2.97
N SER A 164 -3.26 -24.78 4.22
CA SER A 164 -3.54 -25.78 5.25
C SER A 164 -4.72 -26.72 4.93
N LYS A 165 -5.62 -26.31 4.02
CA LYS A 165 -6.73 -27.17 3.54
C LYS A 165 -6.38 -28.11 2.40
N ARG A 166 -5.16 -28.04 1.85
CA ARG A 166 -4.73 -28.84 0.68
C ARG A 166 -3.81 -30.01 1.05
N GLY A 167 -3.42 -30.12 2.29
CA GLY A 167 -2.72 -31.26 2.90
C GLY A 167 -3.70 -32.12 3.69
#